data_a7cdd097b58be977aefeb8dc0c0f86bc
#
_entry.id   a7cdd097b58be977aefeb8dc0c0f86bc
#
_cell.length_a   1.000
_cell.length_b   1.000
_cell.length_c   1.000
_cell.angle_alpha   90.00
_cell.angle_beta   90.00
_cell.angle_gamma   90.00
#
_symmetry.space_group_name_H-M   'P 1'
#
loop_
_entity.id
_entity.type
_entity.pdbx_description
1 polymer ?
#
loop_
_entity_poly.entity_id
_entity_poly.type
_entity_poly.pdbx_seq_one_letter_code
_entity_poly.pdbx_strand_id
1 'polypeptide(L)'
;DHQDVNWLSGLLKTREPVYSVGKIVNHPVTHKKYRYCNYWVYKPSTQTATSYGKWEELDENEKVTSTLEMQPAKLHCAFRSEIEHLLFRCGFTIEALYGDFFRHPLEDTSENMIWVARLFSK
;
A
#
# COMPACT_ATOMS: atom_id res chain seq x y z
N ASP A 1 10.30 -3.97 -23.27
CA ASP A 1 9.89 -2.88 -24.12
C ASP A 1 9.84 -1.58 -23.33
N HIS A 2 10.44 -0.52 -23.86
CA HIS A 2 10.57 0.76 -23.16
C HIS A 2 9.25 1.48 -22.90
N GLN A 3 8.18 1.06 -23.57
CA GLN A 3 6.87 1.66 -23.41
C GLN A 3 6.20 1.31 -22.09
N ASP A 4 6.56 0.17 -21.53
CA ASP A 4 5.86 -0.37 -20.36
C ASP A 4 6.06 0.46 -19.09
N VAL A 5 7.26 0.97 -18.87
CA VAL A 5 7.54 1.82 -17.71
C VAL A 5 6.80 3.16 -17.81
N ASN A 6 6.75 3.75 -18.98
CA ASN A 6 6.05 5.01 -19.20
C ASN A 6 4.54 4.85 -19.05
N TRP A 7 3.99 3.76 -19.58
CA TRP A 7 2.58 3.44 -19.45
C TRP A 7 2.18 3.25 -17.98
N LEU A 8 2.96 2.43 -17.26
CA LEU A 8 2.70 2.16 -15.85
C LEU A 8 2.83 3.43 -15.01
N SER A 9 3.83 4.25 -15.28
CA SER A 9 4.01 5.50 -14.55
C SER A 9 2.85 6.48 -14.81
N GLY A 10 2.28 6.46 -16.02
CA GLY A 10 1.11 7.26 -16.36
C GLY A 10 -0.13 6.83 -15.58
N LEU A 11 -0.31 5.53 -15.32
CA LEU A 11 -1.42 5.01 -14.51
C LEU A 11 -1.24 5.30 -13.02
N LEU A 12 0.00 5.24 -12.53
CA LEU A 12 0.31 5.36 -11.11
C LEU A 12 0.68 6.77 -10.68
N LYS A 13 0.90 7.66 -11.65
CA LYS A 13 1.31 9.03 -11.39
C LYS A 13 0.12 9.86 -10.93
N THR A 14 0.12 10.25 -9.68
CA THR A 14 -0.72 11.33 -9.20
C THR A 14 -0.17 12.65 -9.73
N ARG A 15 -1.01 13.47 -10.36
CA ARG A 15 -0.59 14.73 -11.03
C ARG A 15 0.03 15.72 -10.06
N GLU A 16 -0.57 15.87 -8.89
CA GLU A 16 -0.02 16.62 -7.76
C GLU A 16 -0.36 15.87 -6.49
N PRO A 17 0.52 15.91 -5.46
CA PRO A 17 0.23 15.24 -4.22
C PRO A 17 -0.93 15.93 -3.51
N VAL A 18 -2.12 15.34 -3.64
CA VAL A 18 -3.32 15.79 -2.95
C VAL A 18 -3.65 14.77 -1.87
N TYR A 19 -3.85 15.25 -0.65
CA TYR A 19 -4.24 14.39 0.44
C TYR A 19 -5.59 13.74 0.19
N SER A 20 -5.63 12.42 0.26
CA SER A 20 -6.88 11.69 0.39
C SER A 20 -7.34 11.81 1.83
N VAL A 21 -8.57 12.24 2.04
CA VAL A 21 -9.14 12.50 3.36
C VAL A 21 -9.92 11.29 3.81
N GLY A 22 -9.52 10.72 4.94
CA GLY A 22 -10.20 9.59 5.54
C GLY A 22 -11.47 9.98 6.30
N LYS A 23 -12.14 8.96 6.82
CA LYS A 23 -13.33 9.16 7.66
C LYS A 23 -12.96 9.75 9.01
N ILE A 24 -13.87 10.53 9.59
CA ILE A 24 -13.74 11.02 10.94
C ILE A 24 -13.99 9.86 11.90
N VAL A 25 -13.05 9.65 12.82
CA VAL A 25 -13.14 8.65 13.88
C VAL A 25 -13.16 9.34 15.25
N ASN A 26 -13.89 8.77 16.18
CA ASN A 26 -13.95 9.26 17.56
C ASN A 26 -13.02 8.44 18.44
N HIS A 27 -12.22 9.12 19.24
CA HIS A 27 -11.39 8.45 20.21
C HIS A 27 -12.29 7.81 21.29
N PRO A 28 -12.13 6.52 21.62
CA PRO A 28 -13.05 5.81 22.49
C PRO A 28 -13.07 6.32 23.93
N VAL A 29 -12.02 6.98 24.41
CA VAL A 29 -11.91 7.49 25.78
C VAL A 29 -12.17 8.99 25.85
N THR A 30 -11.47 9.78 25.01
CA THR A 30 -11.55 11.25 25.05
C THR A 30 -12.71 11.84 24.26
N HIS A 31 -13.32 11.04 23.38
CA HIS A 31 -14.37 11.44 22.43
C HIS A 31 -13.95 12.55 21.46
N LYS A 32 -12.64 12.83 21.37
CA LYS A 32 -12.11 13.74 20.38
C LYS A 32 -12.23 13.17 18.98
N LYS A 33 -12.42 14.03 18.01
CA LYS A 33 -12.55 13.65 16.60
C LYS A 33 -11.21 13.73 15.90
N TYR A 34 -10.89 12.69 15.14
CA TYR A 34 -9.66 12.61 14.35
C TYR A 34 -9.97 12.14 12.95
N ARG A 35 -9.12 12.52 12.00
CA ARG A 35 -9.13 11.92 10.67
C ARG A 35 -7.70 11.73 10.18
N TYR A 36 -7.51 10.66 9.44
CA TYR A 36 -6.24 10.37 8.81
C TYR A 36 -6.28 10.82 7.36
N CYS A 37 -5.26 11.53 6.93
CA CYS A 37 -5.11 11.99 5.55
C CYS A 37 -3.78 11.49 5.03
N ASN A 38 -3.75 11.02 3.80
CA ASN A 38 -2.52 10.55 3.20
C ASN A 38 -2.50 10.77 1.69
N TYR A 39 -1.30 10.71 1.13
CA TYR A 39 -1.09 10.59 -0.30
C TYR A 39 0.13 9.69 -0.56
N TRP A 40 0.20 9.14 -1.76
CA TRP A 40 1.28 8.28 -2.17
C TRP A 40 2.05 8.91 -3.32
N VAL A 41 3.38 8.73 -3.29
CA VAL A 41 4.26 9.07 -4.40
C VAL A 41 4.94 7.79 -4.87
N TYR A 42 4.74 7.45 -6.13
CA TYR A 42 5.35 6.28 -6.75
C TYR A 42 6.49 6.67 -7.66
N LYS A 43 7.64 6.00 -7.50
CA LYS A 43 8.81 6.15 -8.37
C LYS A 43 8.99 4.87 -9.20
N PRO A 44 8.68 4.91 -10.50
CA PRO A 44 8.77 3.71 -11.34
C PRO A 44 10.18 3.15 -11.46
N SER A 45 11.19 4.02 -11.53
CA SER A 45 12.58 3.60 -11.71
C SER A 45 13.12 2.73 -10.58
N THR A 46 12.61 2.92 -9.38
CA THR A 46 12.99 2.15 -8.19
C THR A 46 11.88 1.24 -7.68
N GLN A 47 10.70 1.29 -8.30
CA GLN A 47 9.49 0.58 -7.84
C GLN A 47 9.19 0.86 -6.37
N THR A 48 9.36 2.11 -5.96
CA THR A 48 9.17 2.54 -4.57
C THR A 48 7.94 3.43 -4.46
N ALA A 49 7.02 3.05 -3.59
CA ALA A 49 5.89 3.88 -3.20
C ALA A 49 6.15 4.46 -1.81
N THR A 50 6.02 5.77 -1.68
CA THR A 50 6.18 6.45 -0.40
C THR A 50 4.84 7.02 0.04
N SER A 51 4.41 6.66 1.24
CA SER A 51 3.20 7.20 1.86
C SER A 51 3.56 8.37 2.76
N TYR A 52 2.85 9.48 2.56
CA TYR A 52 2.91 10.65 3.41
C TYR A 52 1.56 10.79 4.10
N GLY A 53 1.56 10.69 5.41
CA GLY A 53 0.34 10.70 6.20
C GLY A 53 0.35 11.72 7.30
N LYS A 54 -0.83 12.16 7.70
CA LYS A 54 -1.02 13.01 8.86
C LYS A 54 -2.33 12.69 9.56
N TRP A 55 -2.32 12.87 10.89
CA TRP A 55 -3.53 12.86 11.69
C TRP A 55 -3.94 14.29 12.00
N GLU A 56 -5.20 14.60 11.76
CA GLU A 56 -5.79 15.87 12.12
C GLU A 56 -6.75 15.69 13.28
N GLU A 57 -6.56 16.49 14.35
CA GLU A 57 -7.54 16.58 15.42
C GLU A 57 -8.57 17.67 15.04
N LEU A 58 -9.84 17.36 15.24
CA LEU A 58 -10.94 18.22 14.84
C LEU A 58 -11.74 18.68 16.05
N ASP A 59 -12.28 19.91 15.97
CA ASP A 59 -13.25 20.39 16.95
C ASP A 59 -14.67 19.89 16.63
N GLU A 60 -15.65 20.34 17.40
CA GLU A 60 -17.05 19.94 17.21
C GLU A 60 -17.62 20.41 15.86
N ASN A 61 -17.05 21.46 15.27
CA ASN A 61 -17.41 21.99 13.96
C ASN A 61 -16.59 21.37 12.82
N GLU A 62 -15.83 20.29 13.13
CA GLU A 62 -14.97 19.60 12.16
C GLU A 62 -13.83 20.46 11.60
N LYS A 63 -13.41 21.48 12.35
CA LYS A 63 -12.25 22.29 12.02
C LYS A 63 -10.99 21.71 12.65
N VAL A 64 -9.89 21.76 11.90
CA VAL A 64 -8.60 21.25 12.36
C VAL A 64 -8.06 22.13 13.49
N THR A 65 -7.83 21.53 14.65
CA THR A 65 -7.24 22.17 15.82
C THR A 65 -5.77 21.84 16.02
N SER A 66 -5.34 20.66 15.58
CA SER A 66 -3.93 20.27 15.56
C SER A 66 -3.67 19.25 14.48
N THR A 67 -2.40 19.13 14.08
CA THR A 67 -1.96 18.17 13.03
C THR A 67 -0.71 17.47 13.51
N LEU A 68 -0.71 16.14 13.41
CA LEU A 68 0.46 15.31 13.65
C LEU A 68 0.90 14.68 12.32
N GLU A 69 2.04 15.11 11.80
CA GLU A 69 2.62 14.50 10.62
C GLU A 69 3.31 13.20 10.98
N MET A 70 3.05 12.17 10.19
CA MET A 70 3.66 10.86 10.36
C MET A 70 4.97 10.78 9.57
N GLN A 71 5.89 9.95 10.04
CA GLN A 71 7.09 9.66 9.28
C GLN A 71 6.71 8.99 7.95
N PRO A 72 7.32 9.42 6.82
CA PRO A 72 7.05 8.78 5.54
C PRO A 72 7.38 7.29 5.57
N ALA A 73 6.49 6.48 5.01
CA ALA A 73 6.71 5.03 4.89
C ALA A 73 7.04 4.69 3.44
N LYS A 74 8.17 4.05 3.23
CA LYS A 74 8.61 3.59 1.91
C LYS A 74 8.32 2.12 1.76
N LEU A 75 7.68 1.75 0.67
CA LEU A 75 7.38 0.37 0.32
C LEU A 75 7.91 0.07 -1.06
N HIS A 76 8.54 -1.10 -1.22
CA HIS A 76 8.86 -1.61 -2.54
C HIS A 76 7.60 -2.23 -3.13
N CYS A 77 7.27 -1.85 -4.37
CA CYS A 77 6.12 -2.41 -5.08
C CYS A 77 6.60 -3.60 -5.91
N ALA A 78 6.26 -4.79 -5.46
CA ALA A 78 6.59 -6.03 -6.17
C ALA A 78 5.33 -6.59 -6.82
N PHE A 79 5.42 -6.87 -8.14
CA PHE A 79 4.35 -7.48 -8.88
C PHE A 79 4.42 -9.01 -8.79
N ARG A 80 3.33 -9.67 -9.19
CA ARG A 80 3.21 -11.14 -9.08
C ARG A 80 4.40 -11.89 -9.68
N SER A 81 4.75 -11.59 -10.90
CA SER A 81 5.86 -12.28 -11.59
C SER A 81 7.21 -12.02 -10.93
N GLU A 82 7.43 -10.81 -10.40
CA GLU A 82 8.66 -10.48 -9.68
C GLU A 82 8.81 -11.35 -8.42
N ILE A 83 7.74 -11.47 -7.63
CA ILE A 83 7.76 -12.28 -6.41
C ILE A 83 7.95 -13.75 -6.75
N GLU A 84 7.27 -14.24 -7.77
CA GLU A 84 7.39 -15.61 -8.24
C GLU A 84 8.83 -15.97 -8.60
N HIS A 85 9.48 -15.13 -9.41
CA HIS A 85 10.87 -15.33 -9.80
C HIS A 85 11.83 -15.19 -8.62
N LEU A 86 11.56 -14.24 -7.71
CA LEU A 86 12.39 -14.05 -6.53
C LEU A 86 12.33 -15.25 -5.59
N LEU A 87 11.16 -15.78 -5.34
CA LEU A 87 10.99 -16.99 -4.53
C LEU A 87 11.70 -18.18 -5.14
N PHE A 88 11.54 -18.39 -6.46
CA PHE A 88 12.24 -19.46 -7.18
C PHE A 88 13.76 -19.31 -7.07
N ARG A 89 14.27 -18.09 -7.28
CA ARG A 89 15.71 -17.82 -7.19
C ARG A 89 16.26 -18.05 -5.78
N CYS A 90 15.45 -17.82 -4.76
CA CYS A 90 15.83 -18.06 -3.36
C CYS A 90 15.67 -19.52 -2.93
N GLY A 91 15.27 -20.41 -3.82
CA GLY A 91 15.16 -21.84 -3.55
C GLY A 91 13.80 -22.26 -3.00
N PHE A 92 12.75 -21.49 -3.24
CA PHE A 92 11.41 -21.84 -2.83
C PHE A 92 10.59 -22.43 -3.98
N THR A 93 9.74 -23.38 -3.64
CA THR A 93 8.65 -23.88 -4.51
C THR A 93 7.36 -23.22 -4.05
N ILE A 94 6.61 -22.68 -5.00
CA ILE A 94 5.30 -22.06 -4.71
C ILE A 94 4.25 -23.17 -4.65
N GLU A 95 3.62 -23.34 -3.50
CA GLU A 95 2.55 -24.32 -3.30
C GLU A 95 1.18 -23.74 -3.59
N ALA A 96 0.97 -22.47 -3.26
CA ALA A 96 -0.30 -21.81 -3.49
C ALA A 96 -0.15 -20.28 -3.52
N LEU A 97 -1.10 -19.63 -4.16
CA LEU A 97 -1.24 -18.17 -4.19
C LEU A 97 -2.72 -17.84 -3.99
N TYR A 98 -3.02 -17.18 -2.89
CA TYR A 98 -4.38 -16.81 -2.52
C TYR A 98 -4.58 -15.29 -2.58
N GLY A 99 -5.83 -14.87 -2.76
CA GLY A 99 -6.22 -13.46 -2.76
C GLY A 99 -6.58 -12.92 -1.37
N ASP A 100 -6.74 -13.79 -0.38
CA ASP A 100 -7.03 -13.43 1.01
C ASP A 100 -6.55 -14.52 1.97
N PHE A 101 -6.72 -14.28 3.26
CA PHE A 101 -6.33 -15.23 4.30
C PHE A 101 -7.35 -16.37 4.50
N PHE A 102 -8.43 -16.40 3.73
CA PHE A 102 -9.43 -17.47 3.75
C PHE A 102 -9.25 -18.51 2.62
N ARG A 103 -8.11 -18.44 1.93
CA ARG A 103 -7.71 -19.33 0.83
C ARG A 103 -8.59 -19.21 -0.42
N HIS A 104 -9.20 -18.05 -0.65
CA HIS A 104 -9.86 -17.78 -1.91
C HIS A 104 -8.81 -17.59 -3.03
N PRO A 105 -9.10 -17.98 -4.26
CA PRO A 105 -8.18 -17.78 -5.37
C PRO A 105 -7.83 -16.32 -5.58
N LEU A 106 -6.62 -16.04 -6.07
CA LEU A 106 -6.25 -14.70 -6.47
C LEU A 106 -7.04 -14.29 -7.71
N GLU A 107 -7.72 -13.15 -7.60
CA GLU A 107 -8.54 -12.56 -8.67
C GLU A 107 -8.10 -11.11 -8.89
N ASP A 108 -8.55 -10.49 -9.98
CA ASP A 108 -8.20 -9.10 -10.30
C ASP A 108 -8.68 -8.09 -9.24
N THR A 109 -9.72 -8.46 -8.50
CA THR A 109 -10.29 -7.64 -7.42
C THR A 109 -9.67 -7.91 -6.06
N SER A 110 -8.76 -8.86 -5.95
CA SER A 110 -8.12 -9.21 -4.67
C SER A 110 -7.25 -8.06 -4.16
N GLU A 111 -7.36 -7.78 -2.87
CA GLU A 111 -6.58 -6.72 -2.22
C GLU A 111 -5.20 -7.20 -1.77
N ASN A 112 -5.00 -8.52 -1.68
CA ASN A 112 -3.78 -9.12 -1.20
C ASN A 112 -3.29 -10.23 -2.12
N MET A 113 -2.02 -10.52 -2.03
CA MET A 113 -1.42 -11.74 -2.57
C MET A 113 -0.81 -12.52 -1.42
N ILE A 114 -1.37 -13.68 -1.12
CA ILE A 114 -0.91 -14.54 -0.03
C ILE A 114 -0.15 -15.72 -0.64
N TRP A 115 1.15 -15.68 -0.52
CA TRP A 115 2.05 -16.69 -1.07
C TRP A 115 2.31 -17.80 -0.05
N VAL A 116 2.12 -19.04 -0.46
CA VAL A 116 2.52 -20.21 0.33
C VAL A 116 3.65 -20.88 -0.42
N ALA A 117 4.82 -20.86 0.18
CA ALA A 117 6.03 -21.38 -0.46
C ALA A 117 6.77 -22.31 0.51
N ARG A 118 7.42 -23.29 -0.08
CA ARG A 118 8.23 -24.27 0.64
C ARG A 118 9.67 -24.15 0.17
N LEU A 119 10.61 -24.13 1.12
CA LEU A 119 12.02 -24.20 0.81
C LEU A 119 12.36 -25.59 0.23
N PHE A 120 13.13 -25.61 -0.86
CA PHE A 120 13.62 -26.86 -1.39
C PHE A 120 14.46 -27.57 -0.33
N SER A 121 14.10 -28.81 -0.02
CA SER A 121 14.98 -29.67 0.79
C SER A 121 16.09 -30.19 -0.10
N LYS A 122 17.30 -30.02 0.31
CA LYS A 122 18.45 -30.62 -0.35
C LYS A 122 18.57 -32.10 0.01
#